data_cac531a20d5a4b84f4dc581abb2cd20a
#
_entry.id   cac531a20d5a4b84f4dc581abb2cd20a
#
_cell.length_a   1.000
_cell.length_b   1.000
_cell.length_c   1.000
_cell.angle_alpha   90.00
_cell.angle_beta   90.00
_cell.angle_gamma   90.00
#
_symmetry.space_group_name_H-M   'P 1'
#
loop_
_entity.id
_entity.type
_entity.pdbx_description
1 polymer ?
#
loop_
_entity_poly.entity_id
_entity_poly.type
_entity_poly.pdbx_seq_one_letter_code
_entity_poly.pdbx_strand_id
1 'polypeptide(L)'
;MHLLATSSTALDDLVEPIDLGQPPGDLVVLSFADSDLAAIAAAWAIERHALPSVRLAHLRDLRHPMSVDLWIDRVGRHAKVILVRLLGGLDWWRYGIERLSVLARERAIALAVLPGEDRDDPRLAAASTLPPDELDTLLAFFREGGRENLRALLRRLAGHAGTALDCKAPQPVPRMAGYLVGIGAVDLDRLIATLAPGLPVVPIVFYRSLLLAAETAPIDALCEALAARGLAPAPLFVTRLKDPQAASFMADALARLAPAVIVCTTAFAAAGDPGEPTPLDGPDVPVLQAIIASTKRAAWCDSPRGLGASDLAMNVVLPELDGRILAGVIAFKHPLPAHPGLAFTALANQAEPDRIDLLADRVAALARLHATPRSARQIAILMPDYPGAPGRTGYAV
;
A
#
# COMPACT_ATOMS: atom_id res chain seq x y z
N MET A 1 3.59 1.36 -9.17
CA MET A 1 4.95 1.98 -9.22
C MET A 1 5.47 1.96 -7.79
N HIS A 2 6.43 1.07 -7.51
CA HIS A 2 7.08 1.05 -6.21
C HIS A 2 8.20 2.09 -6.27
N LEU A 3 8.02 3.23 -5.61
CA LEU A 3 9.12 4.14 -5.38
C LEU A 3 9.98 3.56 -4.25
N LEU A 4 11.12 3.02 -4.62
CA LEU A 4 12.21 2.87 -3.66
C LEU A 4 12.50 4.27 -3.14
N ALA A 5 12.38 4.47 -1.83
CA ALA A 5 12.94 5.64 -1.20
C ALA A 5 14.46 5.60 -1.45
N THR A 6 14.90 6.23 -2.53
CA THR A 6 16.30 6.55 -2.71
C THR A 6 16.60 7.64 -1.70
N SER A 7 17.00 7.24 -0.49
CA SER A 7 17.94 8.09 0.23
C SER A 7 19.09 8.30 -0.74
N SER A 8 19.48 9.55 -0.99
CA SER A 8 20.73 9.86 -1.64
C SER A 8 21.83 9.38 -0.69
N THR A 9 22.15 8.10 -0.79
CA THR A 9 23.31 7.51 -0.13
C THR A 9 24.50 8.00 -0.89
N ALA A 10 25.31 8.80 -0.22
CA ALA A 10 26.67 9.09 -0.68
C ALA A 10 27.37 7.75 -0.95
N LEU A 11 28.33 7.76 -1.89
CA LEU A 11 29.17 6.62 -2.25
C LEU A 11 29.91 5.94 -1.08
N ASP A 12 29.76 6.44 0.14
CA ASP A 12 30.43 6.01 1.38
C ASP A 12 29.53 5.23 2.36
N ASP A 13 28.29 4.88 2.02
CA ASP A 13 27.52 3.94 2.84
C ASP A 13 28.07 2.51 2.59
N LEU A 14 29.21 2.22 3.20
CA LEU A 14 29.63 0.87 3.49
C LEU A 14 28.50 0.22 4.28
N VAL A 15 27.69 -0.58 3.60
CA VAL A 15 26.61 -1.36 4.25
C VAL A 15 27.32 -2.26 5.25
N GLU A 16 27.19 -1.97 6.55
CA GLU A 16 27.74 -2.83 7.58
C GLU A 16 27.10 -4.21 7.52
N PRO A 17 27.85 -5.30 7.71
CA PRO A 17 27.29 -6.63 7.74
C PRO A 17 26.31 -6.78 8.91
N ILE A 18 25.12 -7.27 8.63
CA ILE A 18 24.06 -7.50 9.62
C ILE A 18 23.87 -9.02 9.78
N ASP A 19 23.90 -9.51 11.01
CA ASP A 19 23.40 -10.84 11.35
C ASP A 19 21.93 -10.71 11.80
N LEU A 20 21.01 -11.26 11.01
CA LEU A 20 19.58 -11.23 11.35
C LEU A 20 19.22 -12.05 12.58
N GLY A 21 20.11 -12.95 13.04
CA GLY A 21 19.86 -13.77 14.23
C GLY A 21 18.65 -14.71 14.11
N GLN A 22 18.10 -14.91 12.92
CA GLN A 22 16.90 -15.71 12.70
C GLN A 22 17.16 -17.20 12.97
N PRO A 23 16.22 -17.92 13.65
CA PRO A 23 16.25 -19.37 13.75
C PRO A 23 15.88 -20.00 12.39
N PRO A 24 16.27 -21.28 12.14
CA PRO A 24 15.85 -22.01 10.95
C PRO A 24 14.33 -22.05 10.75
N GLY A 25 13.90 -22.23 9.50
CA GLY A 25 12.49 -22.40 9.13
C GLY A 25 12.35 -23.21 7.84
N ASP A 26 11.24 -23.94 7.68
CA ASP A 26 10.98 -24.77 6.50
C ASP A 26 10.65 -23.93 5.27
N LEU A 27 9.86 -22.88 5.45
CA LEU A 27 9.49 -21.91 4.40
C LEU A 27 10.18 -20.59 4.66
N VAL A 28 10.84 -20.07 3.65
CA VAL A 28 11.48 -18.77 3.72
C VAL A 28 10.98 -17.89 2.59
N VAL A 29 10.60 -16.64 2.92
CA VAL A 29 10.25 -15.64 1.92
C VAL A 29 11.11 -14.41 2.10
N LEU A 30 11.80 -14.02 1.03
CA LEU A 30 12.66 -12.85 0.94
C LEU A 30 12.05 -11.85 -0.06
N SER A 31 11.92 -10.58 0.31
CA SER A 31 11.46 -9.53 -0.59
C SER A 31 12.14 -8.19 -0.33
N PHE A 32 12.23 -7.33 -1.34
CA PHE A 32 12.55 -5.92 -1.18
C PHE A 32 11.35 -5.06 -0.78
N ALA A 33 10.11 -5.55 -1.03
CA ALA A 33 8.90 -4.79 -0.78
C ALA A 33 8.37 -5.04 0.64
N ASP A 34 8.26 -3.98 1.45
CA ASP A 34 7.60 -4.03 2.77
C ASP A 34 6.16 -4.56 2.65
N SER A 35 5.45 -4.16 1.59
CA SER A 35 4.06 -4.58 1.35
C SER A 35 3.91 -6.08 1.13
N ASP A 36 4.86 -6.73 0.41
CA ASP A 36 4.85 -8.18 0.23
C ASP A 36 4.98 -8.90 1.58
N LEU A 37 5.98 -8.50 2.36
CA LEU A 37 6.29 -9.11 3.65
C LEU A 37 5.16 -8.89 4.67
N ALA A 38 4.59 -7.69 4.69
CA ALA A 38 3.45 -7.37 5.55
C ALA A 38 2.20 -8.19 5.18
N ALA A 39 1.89 -8.30 3.89
CA ALA A 39 0.75 -9.05 3.41
C ALA A 39 0.90 -10.57 3.65
N ILE A 40 2.12 -11.10 3.47
CA ILE A 40 2.44 -12.50 3.81
C ILE A 40 2.36 -12.73 5.31
N ALA A 41 2.85 -11.80 6.15
CA ALA A 41 2.73 -11.90 7.60
C ALA A 41 1.27 -11.90 8.05
N ALA A 42 0.42 -11.06 7.45
CA ALA A 42 -1.02 -11.04 7.71
C ALA A 42 -1.72 -12.35 7.31
N ALA A 43 -1.38 -12.91 6.14
CA ALA A 43 -1.88 -14.20 5.68
C ALA A 43 -1.41 -15.34 6.59
N TRP A 44 -0.15 -15.32 6.98
CA TRP A 44 0.43 -16.30 7.90
C TRP A 44 -0.26 -16.27 9.27
N ALA A 45 -0.59 -15.12 9.82
CA ALA A 45 -1.26 -15.02 11.11
C ALA A 45 -2.58 -15.79 11.16
N ILE A 46 -3.27 -15.92 10.03
CA ILE A 46 -4.50 -16.71 9.88
C ILE A 46 -4.19 -18.21 9.77
N GLU A 47 -3.18 -18.56 8.97
CA GLU A 47 -2.85 -19.93 8.59
C GLU A 47 -1.82 -20.63 9.51
N ARG A 48 -1.23 -19.93 10.46
CA ARG A 48 -0.04 -20.33 11.24
C ARG A 48 -0.09 -21.72 11.87
N HIS A 49 -1.29 -22.20 12.22
CA HIS A 49 -1.46 -23.50 12.87
C HIS A 49 -1.44 -24.67 11.89
N ALA A 50 -1.66 -24.41 10.59
CA ALA A 50 -1.64 -25.40 9.52
C ALA A 50 -0.32 -25.39 8.74
N LEU A 51 0.45 -24.30 8.82
CA LEU A 51 1.69 -24.11 8.06
C LEU A 51 2.90 -24.69 8.80
N PRO A 52 3.92 -25.18 8.06
CA PRO A 52 5.24 -25.43 8.62
C PRO A 52 5.88 -24.12 9.09
N SER A 53 7.06 -24.21 9.72
CA SER A 53 7.76 -23.01 10.20
C SER A 53 8.09 -22.04 9.06
N VAL A 54 7.72 -20.76 9.23
CA VAL A 54 7.90 -19.70 8.22
C VAL A 54 8.90 -18.65 8.71
N ARG A 55 9.79 -18.19 7.84
CA ARG A 55 10.68 -17.05 8.09
C ARG A 55 10.53 -15.99 7.00
N LEU A 56 10.47 -14.75 7.40
CA LEU A 56 10.45 -13.62 6.48
C LEU A 56 11.70 -12.77 6.70
N ALA A 57 12.31 -12.27 5.63
CA ALA A 57 13.39 -11.31 5.75
C ALA A 57 13.37 -10.28 4.62
N HIS A 58 13.81 -9.07 4.96
CA HIS A 58 13.96 -8.00 3.99
C HIS A 58 15.28 -8.13 3.25
N LEU A 59 15.25 -8.15 1.92
CA LEU A 59 16.47 -8.25 1.10
C LEU A 59 17.42 -7.07 1.29
N ARG A 60 16.94 -5.90 1.71
CA ARG A 60 17.80 -4.75 2.06
C ARG A 60 18.75 -5.06 3.21
N ASP A 61 18.36 -5.94 4.14
CA ASP A 61 19.17 -6.32 5.29
C ASP A 61 20.22 -7.39 4.92
N LEU A 62 20.07 -8.02 3.74
CA LEU A 62 20.96 -9.02 3.17
C LEU A 62 21.78 -8.47 1.96
N ARG A 63 22.06 -7.16 1.92
CA ARG A 63 22.82 -6.56 0.81
C ARG A 63 24.31 -6.85 0.88
N HIS A 64 24.88 -6.90 2.09
CA HIS A 64 26.30 -7.19 2.27
C HIS A 64 26.57 -8.70 2.07
N PRO A 65 27.58 -9.11 1.30
CA PRO A 65 27.90 -10.53 1.07
C PRO A 65 28.03 -11.35 2.35
N MET A 66 28.68 -10.82 3.39
CA MET A 66 28.80 -11.49 4.68
C MET A 66 27.44 -11.72 5.36
N SER A 67 26.49 -10.76 5.26
CA SER A 67 25.13 -10.95 5.77
C SER A 67 24.41 -12.09 5.05
N VAL A 68 24.60 -12.19 3.73
CA VAL A 68 24.07 -13.30 2.92
C VAL A 68 24.65 -14.63 3.38
N ASP A 69 25.96 -14.74 3.52
CA ASP A 69 26.62 -15.98 3.91
C ASP A 69 26.23 -16.43 5.32
N LEU A 70 26.21 -15.51 6.29
CA LEU A 70 25.75 -15.78 7.66
C LEU A 70 24.30 -16.26 7.68
N TRP A 71 23.42 -15.62 6.89
CA TRP A 71 22.03 -16.00 6.81
C TRP A 71 21.84 -17.35 6.11
N ILE A 72 22.58 -17.62 5.04
CA ILE A 72 22.58 -18.92 4.35
C ILE A 72 22.97 -20.03 5.31
N ASP A 73 24.06 -19.86 6.06
CA ASP A 73 24.55 -20.88 7.00
C ASP A 73 23.59 -21.13 8.15
N ARG A 74 22.89 -20.10 8.62
CA ARG A 74 21.99 -20.18 9.77
C ARG A 74 20.58 -20.60 9.39
N VAL A 75 20.03 -20.08 8.28
CA VAL A 75 18.62 -20.26 7.87
C VAL A 75 18.51 -21.00 6.54
N GLY A 76 19.14 -20.46 5.49
CA GLY A 76 18.92 -20.92 4.12
C GLY A 76 19.18 -22.41 3.92
N ARG A 77 20.26 -22.94 4.49
CA ARG A 77 20.64 -24.37 4.38
C ARG A 77 19.67 -25.34 5.03
N HIS A 78 18.78 -24.89 5.88
CA HIS A 78 17.79 -25.68 6.60
C HIS A 78 16.39 -25.57 6.00
N ALA A 79 16.19 -24.63 5.08
CA ALA A 79 14.91 -24.44 4.42
C ALA A 79 14.60 -25.59 3.45
N LYS A 80 13.32 -25.91 3.31
CA LYS A 80 12.78 -26.81 2.28
C LYS A 80 12.33 -26.01 1.06
N VAL A 81 11.83 -24.80 1.29
CA VAL A 81 11.36 -23.90 0.25
C VAL A 81 11.90 -22.50 0.52
N ILE A 82 12.45 -21.86 -0.51
CA ILE A 82 12.88 -20.46 -0.48
C ILE A 82 12.20 -19.73 -1.65
N LEU A 83 11.42 -18.72 -1.34
CA LEU A 83 10.85 -17.80 -2.31
C LEU A 83 11.55 -16.46 -2.20
N VAL A 84 12.07 -15.96 -3.31
CA VAL A 84 12.75 -14.66 -3.40
C VAL A 84 11.99 -13.79 -4.39
N ARG A 85 11.64 -12.58 -3.98
CA ARG A 85 10.99 -11.60 -4.84
C ARG A 85 11.87 -10.39 -5.04
N LEU A 86 12.41 -10.23 -6.27
CA LEU A 86 13.40 -9.22 -6.62
C LEU A 86 12.78 -8.04 -7.33
N LEU A 87 12.98 -6.86 -6.79
CA LEU A 87 12.67 -5.60 -7.46
C LEU A 87 13.93 -5.11 -8.19
N GLY A 88 13.81 -4.73 -9.47
CA GLY A 88 14.92 -4.26 -10.29
C GLY A 88 15.73 -5.37 -10.99
N GLY A 89 15.29 -6.62 -10.94
CA GLY A 89 15.90 -7.77 -11.61
C GLY A 89 17.12 -8.35 -10.89
N LEU A 90 17.78 -9.32 -11.55
CA LEU A 90 18.88 -10.11 -10.97
C LEU A 90 20.01 -9.26 -10.42
N ASP A 91 20.36 -8.17 -11.10
CA ASP A 91 21.57 -7.39 -10.81
C ASP A 91 21.53 -6.68 -9.45
N TRP A 92 20.33 -6.48 -8.89
CA TRP A 92 20.15 -5.85 -7.58
C TRP A 92 20.56 -6.74 -6.39
N TRP A 93 20.55 -8.06 -6.57
CA TRP A 93 20.98 -8.98 -5.53
C TRP A 93 21.66 -10.23 -6.10
N ARG A 94 22.50 -10.03 -7.11
CA ARG A 94 23.18 -11.09 -7.86
C ARG A 94 23.90 -12.08 -6.96
N TYR A 95 24.73 -11.60 -6.03
CA TYR A 95 25.48 -12.45 -5.12
C TYR A 95 24.59 -13.43 -4.34
N GLY A 96 23.50 -12.92 -3.73
CA GLY A 96 22.56 -13.76 -2.98
C GLY A 96 21.89 -14.81 -3.86
N ILE A 97 21.48 -14.46 -5.08
CA ILE A 97 20.86 -15.42 -6.01
C ILE A 97 21.84 -16.50 -6.45
N GLU A 98 23.06 -16.15 -6.79
CA GLU A 98 24.11 -17.13 -7.15
C GLU A 98 24.36 -18.11 -6.01
N ARG A 99 24.53 -17.62 -4.78
CA ARG A 99 24.70 -18.44 -3.58
C ARG A 99 23.51 -19.37 -3.31
N LEU A 100 22.28 -18.82 -3.38
CA LEU A 100 21.06 -19.61 -3.17
C LEU A 100 20.83 -20.65 -4.26
N SER A 101 21.11 -20.34 -5.52
CA SER A 101 20.95 -21.28 -6.63
C SER A 101 21.88 -22.49 -6.51
N VAL A 102 23.13 -22.28 -6.08
CA VAL A 102 24.06 -23.37 -5.80
C VAL A 102 23.54 -24.22 -4.64
N LEU A 103 23.25 -23.58 -3.50
CA LEU A 103 22.73 -24.27 -2.31
C LEU A 103 21.47 -25.07 -2.61
N ALA A 104 20.54 -24.51 -3.37
CA ALA A 104 19.25 -25.13 -3.67
C ALA A 104 19.43 -26.42 -4.49
N ARG A 105 20.35 -26.41 -5.46
CA ARG A 105 20.68 -27.60 -6.26
C ARG A 105 21.39 -28.66 -5.45
N GLU A 106 22.34 -28.27 -4.59
CA GLU A 106 23.10 -29.20 -3.74
C GLU A 106 22.22 -29.89 -2.68
N ARG A 107 21.19 -29.20 -2.18
CA ARG A 107 20.36 -29.67 -1.06
C ARG A 107 18.93 -30.00 -1.44
N ALA A 108 18.59 -29.99 -2.73
CA ALA A 108 17.24 -30.22 -3.24
C ALA A 108 16.19 -29.31 -2.60
N ILE A 109 16.53 -28.02 -2.39
CA ILE A 109 15.61 -27.00 -1.88
C ILE A 109 14.76 -26.51 -3.06
N ALA A 110 13.45 -26.39 -2.85
CA ALA A 110 12.54 -25.76 -3.81
C ALA A 110 12.77 -24.24 -3.81
N LEU A 111 13.52 -23.74 -4.79
CA LEU A 111 13.84 -22.30 -4.94
C LEU A 111 12.97 -21.69 -6.02
N ALA A 112 12.20 -20.66 -5.66
CA ALA A 112 11.47 -19.78 -6.57
C ALA A 112 12.08 -18.40 -6.53
N VAL A 113 12.59 -17.89 -7.65
CA VAL A 113 13.08 -16.53 -7.80
C VAL A 113 12.16 -15.80 -8.77
N LEU A 114 11.40 -14.83 -8.26
CA LEU A 114 10.31 -14.15 -8.97
C LEU A 114 10.62 -12.65 -9.15
N PRO A 115 10.17 -12.02 -10.24
CA PRO A 115 10.24 -10.57 -10.39
C PRO A 115 9.33 -9.86 -9.38
N GLY A 116 9.80 -8.77 -8.79
CA GLY A 116 9.02 -7.90 -7.89
C GLY A 116 8.15 -6.88 -8.64
N GLU A 117 8.28 -6.78 -9.95
CA GLU A 117 7.60 -5.84 -10.84
C GLU A 117 7.02 -6.58 -12.06
N ASP A 118 6.31 -5.84 -12.93
CA ASP A 118 5.69 -6.43 -14.14
C ASP A 118 6.70 -6.76 -15.26
N ARG A 119 7.98 -6.43 -15.06
CA ARG A 119 9.03 -6.70 -16.04
C ARG A 119 9.59 -8.11 -15.83
N ASP A 120 9.50 -8.94 -16.87
CA ASP A 120 10.08 -10.27 -16.85
C ASP A 120 11.62 -10.21 -16.98
N ASP A 121 12.31 -11.02 -16.19
CA ASP A 121 13.75 -11.29 -16.32
C ASP A 121 13.96 -12.82 -16.38
N PRO A 122 14.22 -13.37 -17.59
CA PRO A 122 14.38 -14.83 -17.76
C PRO A 122 15.52 -15.42 -16.94
N ARG A 123 16.49 -14.60 -16.51
CA ARG A 123 17.59 -15.03 -15.64
C ARG A 123 17.11 -15.47 -14.25
N LEU A 124 15.97 -14.93 -13.77
CA LEU A 124 15.36 -15.30 -12.48
C LEU A 124 14.80 -16.73 -12.54
N ALA A 125 14.10 -17.07 -13.63
CA ALA A 125 13.61 -18.42 -13.86
C ALA A 125 14.76 -19.43 -13.97
N ALA A 126 15.84 -19.07 -14.67
CA ALA A 126 17.04 -19.92 -14.79
C ALA A 126 17.78 -20.13 -13.46
N ALA A 127 17.67 -19.21 -12.51
CA ALA A 127 18.21 -19.32 -11.16
C ALA A 127 17.35 -20.20 -10.22
N SER A 128 16.10 -20.43 -10.57
CA SER A 128 15.13 -21.23 -9.78
C SER A 128 15.37 -22.73 -9.94
N THR A 129 14.80 -23.52 -9.01
CA THR A 129 14.75 -24.99 -9.11
C THR A 129 13.33 -25.51 -9.39
N LEU A 130 12.32 -24.67 -9.24
CA LEU A 130 10.95 -24.98 -9.60
C LEU A 130 10.71 -24.83 -11.11
N PRO A 131 9.79 -25.60 -11.70
CA PRO A 131 9.47 -25.51 -13.12
C PRO A 131 8.77 -24.20 -13.48
N PRO A 132 8.84 -23.75 -14.76
CA PRO A 132 8.31 -22.44 -15.18
C PRO A 132 6.82 -22.23 -14.89
N ASP A 133 5.99 -23.24 -15.12
CA ASP A 133 4.54 -23.20 -14.84
C ASP A 133 4.22 -22.98 -13.36
N GLU A 134 5.06 -23.53 -12.48
CA GLU A 134 4.95 -23.30 -11.05
C GLU A 134 5.39 -21.89 -10.67
N LEU A 135 6.48 -21.38 -11.27
CA LEU A 135 6.92 -19.99 -11.07
C LEU A 135 5.84 -18.99 -11.51
N ASP A 136 5.20 -19.24 -12.65
CA ASP A 136 4.09 -18.43 -13.16
C ASP A 136 2.89 -18.45 -12.19
N THR A 137 2.57 -19.61 -11.64
CA THR A 137 1.49 -19.75 -10.65
C THR A 137 1.81 -18.98 -9.37
N LEU A 138 3.03 -19.12 -8.85
CA LEU A 138 3.47 -18.39 -7.65
C LEU A 138 3.48 -16.87 -7.89
N LEU A 139 3.92 -16.42 -9.08
CA LEU A 139 3.91 -15.01 -9.46
C LEU A 139 2.49 -14.46 -9.60
N ALA A 140 1.55 -15.27 -10.13
CA ALA A 140 0.15 -14.88 -10.27
C ALA A 140 -0.50 -14.58 -8.91
N PHE A 141 -0.18 -15.33 -7.84
CA PHE A 141 -0.65 -15.02 -6.49
C PHE A 141 -0.23 -13.60 -6.02
N PHE A 142 0.96 -13.15 -6.37
CA PHE A 142 1.42 -11.80 -6.03
C PHE A 142 0.81 -10.73 -6.95
N ARG A 143 0.68 -11.01 -8.26
CA ARG A 143 0.07 -10.07 -9.22
C ARG A 143 -1.40 -9.80 -8.90
N GLU A 144 -2.11 -10.84 -8.53
CA GLU A 144 -3.51 -10.72 -8.08
C GLU A 144 -3.60 -10.22 -6.63
N GLY A 145 -2.67 -10.62 -5.77
CA GLY A 145 -2.53 -10.13 -4.40
C GLY A 145 -3.80 -10.33 -3.56
N GLY A 146 -3.86 -9.59 -2.45
CA GLY A 146 -4.97 -9.68 -1.51
C GLY A 146 -4.88 -10.89 -0.58
N ARG A 147 -5.64 -10.85 0.51
CA ARG A 147 -5.56 -11.80 1.61
C ARG A 147 -5.70 -13.26 1.17
N GLU A 148 -6.70 -13.56 0.35
CA GLU A 148 -7.01 -14.95 -0.03
C GLU A 148 -5.96 -15.55 -0.96
N ASN A 149 -5.45 -14.75 -1.92
CA ASN A 149 -4.38 -15.19 -2.80
C ASN A 149 -3.07 -15.47 -2.03
N LEU A 150 -2.73 -14.63 -1.05
CA LEU A 150 -1.52 -14.83 -0.25
C LEU A 150 -1.66 -15.99 0.76
N ARG A 151 -2.86 -16.27 1.26
CA ARG A 151 -3.13 -17.52 1.99
C ARG A 151 -2.92 -18.74 1.11
N ALA A 152 -3.46 -18.71 -0.11
CA ALA A 152 -3.27 -19.79 -1.09
C ALA A 152 -1.80 -19.95 -1.48
N LEU A 153 -1.04 -18.85 -1.67
CA LEU A 153 0.40 -18.88 -1.87
C LEU A 153 1.12 -19.63 -0.75
N LEU A 154 0.86 -19.28 0.51
CA LEU A 154 1.50 -19.97 1.65
C LEU A 154 1.16 -21.45 1.71
N ARG A 155 -0.08 -21.83 1.42
CA ARG A 155 -0.49 -23.24 1.33
C ARG A 155 0.20 -23.99 0.18
N ARG A 156 0.38 -23.30 -0.98
CA ARG A 156 1.12 -23.85 -2.13
C ARG A 156 2.58 -24.10 -1.78
N LEU A 157 3.25 -23.13 -1.14
CA LEU A 157 4.62 -23.26 -0.66
C LEU A 157 4.74 -24.39 0.40
N ALA A 158 3.75 -24.54 1.29
CA ALA A 158 3.72 -25.63 2.26
C ALA A 158 3.69 -27.02 1.57
N GLY A 159 3.01 -27.14 0.43
CA GLY A 159 3.02 -28.33 -0.40
C GLY A 159 4.43 -28.72 -0.84
N HIS A 160 5.23 -27.76 -1.30
CA HIS A 160 6.64 -27.99 -1.66
C HIS A 160 7.52 -28.33 -0.44
N ALA A 161 7.10 -27.94 0.77
CA ALA A 161 7.78 -28.33 2.01
C ALA A 161 7.33 -29.70 2.55
N GLY A 162 6.43 -30.40 1.86
CA GLY A 162 5.90 -31.71 2.25
C GLY A 162 4.63 -31.66 3.10
N THR A 163 4.01 -30.48 3.28
CA THR A 163 2.74 -30.32 4.00
C THR A 163 1.62 -30.06 2.99
N ALA A 164 0.88 -31.10 2.62
CA ALA A 164 -0.22 -30.99 1.66
C ALA A 164 -1.40 -30.25 2.29
N LEU A 165 -1.74 -29.08 1.74
CA LEU A 165 -2.89 -28.28 2.11
C LEU A 165 -3.74 -28.00 0.86
N ASP A 166 -5.06 -27.91 1.05
CA ASP A 166 -5.94 -27.48 -0.05
C ASP A 166 -5.59 -26.06 -0.48
N CYS A 167 -5.28 -25.91 -1.76
CA CYS A 167 -4.82 -24.65 -2.34
C CYS A 167 -5.65 -24.32 -3.57
N LYS A 168 -6.35 -23.17 -3.50
CA LYS A 168 -7.07 -22.63 -4.65
C LYS A 168 -6.09 -22.00 -5.65
N ALA A 169 -6.47 -22.04 -6.94
CA ALA A 169 -5.76 -21.28 -7.96
C ALA A 169 -5.82 -19.77 -7.69
N PRO A 170 -4.88 -18.96 -8.22
CA PRO A 170 -4.92 -17.52 -8.10
C PRO A 170 -6.26 -16.97 -8.59
N GLN A 171 -6.90 -16.15 -7.76
CA GLN A 171 -8.18 -15.52 -8.08
C GLN A 171 -7.93 -14.11 -8.58
N PRO A 172 -8.46 -13.74 -9.76
CA PRO A 172 -8.26 -12.41 -10.29
C PRO A 172 -8.93 -11.35 -9.41
N VAL A 173 -8.19 -10.27 -9.11
CA VAL A 173 -8.71 -9.08 -8.45
C VAL A 173 -8.90 -7.99 -9.51
N PRO A 174 -10.07 -7.36 -9.61
CA PRO A 174 -10.32 -6.31 -10.60
C PRO A 174 -9.25 -5.20 -10.57
N ARG A 175 -8.98 -4.58 -11.73
CA ARG A 175 -8.06 -3.43 -11.82
C ARG A 175 -8.65 -2.18 -11.18
N MET A 176 -9.97 -2.07 -11.18
CA MET A 176 -10.76 -1.01 -10.58
C MET A 176 -12.13 -1.57 -10.18
N ALA A 177 -12.65 -1.17 -9.04
CA ALA A 177 -13.99 -1.56 -8.57
C ALA A 177 -14.37 -0.79 -7.29
N GLY A 178 -15.54 -1.10 -6.74
CA GLY A 178 -15.92 -0.75 -5.38
C GLY A 178 -15.23 -1.65 -4.35
N TYR A 179 -15.21 -1.18 -3.12
CA TYR A 179 -14.69 -1.93 -1.98
C TYR A 179 -15.68 -1.90 -0.83
N LEU A 180 -15.86 -3.01 -0.15
CA LEU A 180 -16.64 -3.11 1.09
C LEU A 180 -15.74 -3.61 2.22
N VAL A 181 -15.78 -2.90 3.36
CA VAL A 181 -15.03 -3.25 4.57
C VAL A 181 -15.36 -4.68 5.00
N GLY A 182 -14.33 -5.47 5.25
CA GLY A 182 -14.45 -6.88 5.63
C GLY A 182 -14.82 -7.87 4.51
N ILE A 183 -15.24 -7.38 3.33
CA ILE A 183 -15.63 -8.21 2.17
C ILE A 183 -14.55 -8.16 1.08
N GLY A 184 -14.03 -6.97 0.75
CA GLY A 184 -13.06 -6.77 -0.32
C GLY A 184 -13.65 -6.14 -1.58
N ALA A 185 -13.14 -6.50 -2.76
CA ALA A 185 -13.59 -5.97 -4.04
C ALA A 185 -15.03 -6.37 -4.37
N VAL A 186 -15.83 -5.42 -4.81
CA VAL A 186 -17.21 -5.61 -5.27
C VAL A 186 -17.45 -4.76 -6.53
N ASP A 187 -18.40 -5.14 -7.36
CA ASP A 187 -18.84 -4.28 -8.45
C ASP A 187 -19.52 -3.00 -7.93
N LEU A 188 -19.66 -2.01 -8.83
CA LEU A 188 -20.22 -0.71 -8.48
C LEU A 188 -21.70 -0.82 -8.09
N ASP A 189 -22.47 -1.71 -8.70
CA ASP A 189 -23.90 -1.89 -8.39
C ASP A 189 -24.09 -2.40 -6.97
N ARG A 190 -23.28 -3.38 -6.58
CA ARG A 190 -23.27 -3.91 -5.22
C ARG A 190 -22.85 -2.86 -4.20
N LEU A 191 -21.81 -2.05 -4.50
CA LEU A 191 -21.42 -0.95 -3.62
C LEU A 191 -22.58 0.02 -3.43
N ILE A 192 -23.20 0.50 -4.53
CA ILE A 192 -24.33 1.44 -4.47
C ILE A 192 -25.50 0.87 -3.67
N ALA A 193 -25.80 -0.41 -3.85
CA ALA A 193 -26.89 -1.09 -3.13
C ALA A 193 -26.69 -1.16 -1.61
N THR A 194 -25.45 -1.00 -1.12
CA THR A 194 -25.16 -0.99 0.33
C THR A 194 -25.19 0.40 0.95
N LEU A 195 -25.25 1.47 0.14
CA LEU A 195 -25.27 2.84 0.66
C LEU A 195 -26.59 3.15 1.35
N ALA A 196 -26.53 3.79 2.52
CA ALA A 196 -27.72 4.20 3.25
C ALA A 196 -28.48 5.29 2.48
N PRO A 197 -29.77 5.10 2.19
CA PRO A 197 -30.56 6.07 1.44
C PRO A 197 -30.64 7.42 2.13
N GLY A 198 -30.56 8.51 1.36
CA GLY A 198 -30.74 9.88 1.85
C GLY A 198 -29.53 10.48 2.60
N LEU A 199 -28.46 9.73 2.81
CA LEU A 199 -27.22 10.27 3.37
C LEU A 199 -26.34 10.85 2.26
N PRO A 200 -25.58 11.94 2.55
CA PRO A 200 -24.59 12.46 1.60
C PRO A 200 -23.51 11.41 1.30
N VAL A 201 -23.31 11.12 0.02
CA VAL A 201 -22.33 10.11 -0.41
C VAL A 201 -20.93 10.72 -0.49
N VAL A 202 -19.96 9.98 0.02
CA VAL A 202 -18.55 10.37 0.03
C VAL A 202 -17.70 9.25 -0.59
N PRO A 203 -17.34 9.37 -1.89
CA PRO A 203 -16.36 8.47 -2.50
C PRO A 203 -15.00 8.61 -1.82
N ILE A 204 -14.35 7.46 -1.54
CA ILE A 204 -12.99 7.39 -1.04
C ILE A 204 -12.16 6.68 -2.10
N VAL A 205 -11.35 7.45 -2.84
CA VAL A 205 -10.55 6.93 -3.95
C VAL A 205 -9.18 6.52 -3.44
N PHE A 206 -8.80 5.26 -3.66
CA PHE A 206 -7.53 4.72 -3.20
C PHE A 206 -6.89 3.78 -4.22
N TYR A 207 -5.60 3.48 -4.03
CA TYR A 207 -4.89 2.58 -4.92
C TYR A 207 -5.25 1.11 -4.71
N ARG A 208 -5.44 0.37 -5.80
CA ARG A 208 -5.55 -1.10 -5.82
C ARG A 208 -4.43 -1.77 -5.03
N SER A 209 -3.23 -1.19 -5.04
CA SER A 209 -2.07 -1.74 -4.31
C SER A 209 -2.29 -1.87 -2.81
N LEU A 210 -3.11 -1.03 -2.17
CA LEU A 210 -3.47 -1.17 -0.75
C LEU A 210 -4.31 -2.44 -0.53
N LEU A 211 -5.24 -2.74 -1.45
CA LEU A 211 -6.02 -3.96 -1.40
C LEU A 211 -5.13 -5.20 -1.60
N LEU A 212 -4.24 -5.17 -2.60
CA LEU A 212 -3.33 -6.28 -2.88
C LEU A 212 -2.37 -6.56 -1.73
N ALA A 213 -1.91 -5.51 -1.04
CA ALA A 213 -1.05 -5.61 0.13
C ALA A 213 -1.80 -5.95 1.43
N ALA A 214 -3.14 -6.07 1.42
CA ALA A 214 -3.98 -6.18 2.61
C ALA A 214 -3.78 -5.03 3.61
N GLU A 215 -3.46 -3.83 3.12
CA GLU A 215 -3.19 -2.61 3.90
C GLU A 215 -4.39 -1.64 3.86
N THR A 216 -5.62 -2.14 3.92
CA THR A 216 -6.85 -1.33 3.83
C THR A 216 -7.27 -0.68 5.15
N ALA A 217 -6.61 -0.97 6.27
CA ALA A 217 -6.98 -0.46 7.58
C ALA A 217 -7.21 1.08 7.65
N PRO A 218 -6.42 1.95 6.98
CA PRO A 218 -6.72 3.38 6.95
C PRO A 218 -8.01 3.75 6.23
N ILE A 219 -8.37 2.99 5.18
CA ILE A 219 -9.61 3.18 4.42
C ILE A 219 -10.80 2.71 5.26
N ASP A 220 -10.65 1.56 5.93
CA ASP A 220 -11.67 0.99 6.79
C ASP A 220 -12.00 1.94 7.96
N ALA A 221 -10.97 2.46 8.65
CA ALA A 221 -11.13 3.44 9.71
C ALA A 221 -11.80 4.75 9.24
N LEU A 222 -11.46 5.22 8.03
CA LEU A 222 -12.10 6.41 7.46
C LEU A 222 -13.58 6.14 7.13
N CYS A 223 -13.92 4.97 6.59
CA CYS A 223 -15.30 4.58 6.35
C CYS A 223 -16.13 4.60 7.64
N GLU A 224 -15.60 4.02 8.71
CA GLU A 224 -16.25 3.99 10.03
C GLU A 224 -16.47 5.41 10.57
N ALA A 225 -15.43 6.26 10.51
CA ALA A 225 -15.50 7.64 10.99
C ALA A 225 -16.51 8.49 10.22
N LEU A 226 -16.62 8.33 8.89
CA LEU A 226 -17.60 9.03 8.06
C LEU A 226 -19.01 8.52 8.34
N ALA A 227 -19.22 7.22 8.45
CA ALA A 227 -20.51 6.63 8.79
C ALA A 227 -21.00 7.10 10.16
N ALA A 228 -20.13 7.20 11.16
CA ALA A 228 -20.46 7.73 12.50
C ALA A 228 -20.95 9.19 12.47
N ARG A 229 -20.65 9.94 11.38
CA ARG A 229 -21.07 11.33 11.16
C ARG A 229 -22.30 11.47 10.24
N GLY A 230 -22.98 10.37 9.94
CA GLY A 230 -24.18 10.35 9.09
C GLY A 230 -23.87 10.56 7.61
N LEU A 231 -22.71 10.12 7.15
CA LEU A 231 -22.32 10.13 5.74
C LEU A 231 -22.33 8.70 5.19
N ALA A 232 -22.48 8.55 3.87
CA ALA A 232 -22.44 7.27 3.18
C ALA A 232 -21.06 7.10 2.49
N PRO A 233 -20.07 6.43 3.11
CA PRO A 233 -18.77 6.20 2.47
C PRO A 233 -18.90 5.24 1.30
N ALA A 234 -18.30 5.58 0.15
CA ALA A 234 -18.28 4.77 -1.06
C ALA A 234 -16.83 4.54 -1.51
N PRO A 235 -16.09 3.58 -0.93
CA PRO A 235 -14.71 3.32 -1.29
C PRO A 235 -14.59 2.76 -2.71
N LEU A 236 -13.72 3.36 -3.51
CA LEU A 236 -13.41 3.00 -4.89
C LEU A 236 -11.91 2.83 -5.03
N PHE A 237 -11.45 1.72 -5.60
CA PHE A 237 -10.04 1.55 -5.88
C PHE A 237 -9.76 1.54 -7.38
N VAL A 238 -8.56 2.03 -7.72
CA VAL A 238 -8.05 2.09 -9.09
C VAL A 238 -6.56 1.75 -9.12
N THR A 239 -6.05 1.30 -10.26
CA THR A 239 -4.61 1.11 -10.46
C THR A 239 -3.88 2.46 -10.49
N ARG A 240 -4.40 3.41 -11.26
CA ARG A 240 -3.92 4.81 -11.38
C ARG A 240 -4.98 5.64 -12.09
N LEU A 241 -5.13 6.90 -11.71
CA LEU A 241 -6.15 7.79 -12.29
C LEU A 241 -5.86 8.19 -13.74
N LYS A 242 -4.60 8.16 -14.19
CA LYS A 242 -4.20 8.43 -15.60
C LYS A 242 -4.49 7.27 -16.57
N ASP A 243 -4.90 6.11 -16.08
CA ASP A 243 -5.30 4.98 -16.94
C ASP A 243 -6.67 5.31 -17.56
N PRO A 244 -6.83 5.27 -18.90
CA PRO A 244 -8.08 5.61 -19.58
C PRO A 244 -9.28 4.78 -19.10
N GLN A 245 -9.07 3.49 -18.79
CA GLN A 245 -10.13 2.63 -18.28
C GLN A 245 -10.52 3.03 -16.85
N ALA A 246 -9.53 3.37 -16.00
CA ALA A 246 -9.80 3.87 -14.66
C ALA A 246 -10.49 5.24 -14.69
N ALA A 247 -10.11 6.12 -15.60
CA ALA A 247 -10.77 7.42 -15.79
C ALA A 247 -12.24 7.24 -16.18
N SER A 248 -12.54 6.36 -17.14
CA SER A 248 -13.91 6.05 -17.56
C SER A 248 -14.74 5.44 -16.42
N PHE A 249 -14.15 4.50 -15.67
CA PHE A 249 -14.79 3.93 -14.48
C PHE A 249 -15.11 4.98 -13.43
N MET A 250 -14.16 5.89 -13.14
CA MET A 250 -14.35 6.95 -12.16
C MET A 250 -15.45 7.92 -12.59
N ALA A 251 -15.49 8.30 -13.88
CA ALA A 251 -16.53 9.18 -14.40
C ALA A 251 -17.93 8.56 -14.24
N ASP A 252 -18.12 7.27 -14.58
CA ASP A 252 -19.39 6.56 -14.39
C ASP A 252 -19.73 6.45 -12.89
N ALA A 253 -18.79 6.03 -12.06
CA ALA A 253 -19.00 5.86 -10.63
C ALA A 253 -19.42 7.18 -9.96
N LEU A 254 -18.71 8.28 -10.25
CA LEU A 254 -19.01 9.59 -9.66
C LEU A 254 -20.33 10.17 -10.15
N ALA A 255 -20.67 9.97 -11.43
CA ALA A 255 -21.97 10.38 -11.96
C ALA A 255 -23.15 9.65 -11.25
N ARG A 256 -22.99 8.36 -10.98
CA ARG A 256 -24.02 7.54 -10.31
C ARG A 256 -24.10 7.78 -8.81
N LEU A 257 -22.96 8.03 -8.17
CA LEU A 257 -22.87 8.28 -6.72
C LEU A 257 -23.34 9.69 -6.33
N ALA A 258 -23.29 10.65 -7.26
CA ALA A 258 -23.65 12.06 -7.04
C ALA A 258 -23.06 12.61 -5.70
N PRO A 259 -21.73 12.63 -5.52
CA PRO A 259 -21.09 12.91 -4.25
C PRO A 259 -21.29 14.34 -3.76
N ALA A 260 -21.25 14.53 -2.44
CA ALA A 260 -21.18 15.86 -1.82
C ALA A 260 -19.72 16.34 -1.66
N VAL A 261 -18.79 15.41 -1.46
CA VAL A 261 -17.34 15.63 -1.29
C VAL A 261 -16.63 14.36 -1.74
N ILE A 262 -15.45 14.48 -2.34
CA ILE A 262 -14.58 13.34 -2.68
C ILE A 262 -13.38 13.35 -1.75
N VAL A 263 -13.00 12.18 -1.18
CA VAL A 263 -11.72 11.99 -0.51
C VAL A 263 -10.82 11.17 -1.43
N CYS A 264 -9.64 11.68 -1.75
CA CYS A 264 -8.66 11.00 -2.59
C CYS A 264 -7.40 10.71 -1.78
N THR A 265 -6.96 9.44 -1.78
CA THR A 265 -5.71 9.03 -1.15
C THR A 265 -4.63 8.66 -2.17
N THR A 266 -4.93 8.81 -3.48
CA THR A 266 -3.93 8.53 -4.51
C THR A 266 -2.93 9.66 -4.62
N ALA A 267 -1.66 9.30 -4.72
CA ALA A 267 -0.57 10.21 -4.98
C ALA A 267 -0.55 10.68 -6.45
N PHE A 268 0.30 11.63 -6.77
CA PHE A 268 0.55 12.21 -8.09
C PHE A 268 -0.64 13.00 -8.66
N ALA A 269 -0.35 13.81 -9.67
CA ALA A 269 -1.36 14.47 -10.48
C ALA A 269 -2.09 13.45 -11.37
N ALA A 270 -3.41 13.60 -11.50
CA ALA A 270 -4.25 12.81 -12.40
C ALA A 270 -4.40 13.47 -13.76
N ALA A 271 -4.28 14.81 -13.87
CA ALA A 271 -4.26 15.54 -15.12
C ALA A 271 -3.04 15.15 -15.98
N GLY A 272 -3.16 15.23 -17.30
CA GLY A 272 -2.05 15.13 -18.25
C GLY A 272 -1.10 16.30 -18.09
N ASP A 273 -1.62 17.50 -18.34
CA ASP A 273 -0.95 18.79 -18.16
C ASP A 273 -1.65 19.65 -17.11
N PRO A 274 -0.95 20.62 -16.50
CA PRO A 274 -1.56 21.54 -15.53
C PRO A 274 -2.78 22.28 -16.10
N GLY A 275 -3.91 22.17 -15.40
CA GLY A 275 -5.18 22.81 -15.80
C GLY A 275 -6.07 21.96 -16.72
N GLU A 276 -5.64 20.76 -17.12
CA GLU A 276 -6.52 19.81 -17.79
C GLU A 276 -7.49 19.16 -16.79
N PRO A 277 -8.71 18.79 -17.25
CA PRO A 277 -9.66 18.08 -16.40
C PRO A 277 -9.12 16.75 -15.89
N THR A 278 -9.46 16.42 -14.65
CA THR A 278 -9.16 15.14 -14.04
C THR A 278 -10.39 14.22 -14.02
N PRO A 279 -10.23 12.91 -13.82
CA PRO A 279 -11.37 12.01 -13.65
C PRO A 279 -12.25 12.30 -12.42
N LEU A 280 -11.82 13.21 -11.53
CA LEU A 280 -12.51 13.56 -10.28
C LEU A 280 -13.36 14.82 -10.41
N ASP A 281 -13.24 15.60 -11.48
CA ASP A 281 -13.84 16.93 -11.60
C ASP A 281 -15.32 16.92 -12.01
N GLY A 282 -15.78 15.81 -12.61
CA GLY A 282 -17.14 15.71 -13.17
C GLY A 282 -18.29 16.18 -12.24
N PRO A 283 -18.27 15.86 -10.93
CA PRO A 283 -19.33 16.28 -9.99
C PRO A 283 -19.26 17.75 -9.55
N ASP A 284 -18.18 18.47 -9.83
CA ASP A 284 -17.96 19.86 -9.39
C ASP A 284 -18.10 20.02 -7.85
N VAL A 285 -17.45 19.13 -7.10
CA VAL A 285 -17.42 19.12 -5.63
C VAL A 285 -15.99 19.15 -5.10
N PRO A 286 -15.77 19.57 -3.84
CA PRO A 286 -14.43 19.56 -3.26
C PRO A 286 -13.78 18.17 -3.27
N VAL A 287 -12.52 18.10 -3.73
CA VAL A 287 -11.68 16.90 -3.66
C VAL A 287 -10.64 17.07 -2.57
N LEU A 288 -10.75 16.32 -1.48
CA LEU A 288 -9.83 16.38 -0.36
C LEU A 288 -8.71 15.35 -0.54
N GLN A 289 -7.45 15.81 -0.53
CA GLN A 289 -6.28 14.96 -0.57
C GLN A 289 -5.91 14.49 0.84
N ALA A 290 -6.18 13.22 1.15
CA ALA A 290 -5.76 12.55 2.36
C ALA A 290 -4.48 11.73 2.08
N ILE A 291 -3.53 11.75 3.01
CA ILE A 291 -2.22 11.16 2.79
C ILE A 291 -2.07 9.86 3.60
N ILE A 292 -1.74 8.77 2.90
CA ILE A 292 -1.21 7.55 3.49
C ILE A 292 0.31 7.61 3.30
N ALA A 293 1.03 8.01 4.35
CA ALA A 293 2.44 8.34 4.27
C ALA A 293 3.34 7.09 4.20
N SER A 294 4.38 7.16 3.38
CA SER A 294 5.48 6.19 3.41
C SER A 294 6.47 6.47 4.55
N THR A 295 6.49 7.70 5.06
CA THR A 295 7.27 8.12 6.22
C THR A 295 6.82 7.36 7.47
N LYS A 296 7.77 6.94 8.30
CA LYS A 296 7.46 6.37 9.62
C LYS A 296 6.97 7.48 10.56
N ARG A 297 5.99 7.16 11.43
CA ARG A 297 5.42 8.14 12.37
C ARG A 297 6.48 8.78 13.27
N ALA A 298 7.40 8.00 13.81
CA ALA A 298 8.48 8.53 14.65
C ALA A 298 9.34 9.55 13.89
N ALA A 299 9.75 9.23 12.66
CA ALA A 299 10.54 10.14 11.82
C ALA A 299 9.78 11.43 11.50
N TRP A 300 8.45 11.35 11.32
CA TRP A 300 7.61 12.53 11.14
C TRP A 300 7.54 13.40 12.40
N CYS A 301 7.40 12.80 13.58
CA CYS A 301 7.37 13.53 14.85
C CYS A 301 8.69 14.23 15.17
N ASP A 302 9.82 13.58 14.88
CA ASP A 302 11.15 14.08 15.19
C ASP A 302 11.67 15.10 14.16
N SER A 303 11.03 15.18 12.99
CA SER A 303 11.46 16.08 11.91
C SER A 303 10.75 17.44 11.98
N PRO A 304 11.49 18.55 12.02
CA PRO A 304 10.89 19.90 11.92
C PRO A 304 10.22 20.14 10.56
N ARG A 305 10.53 19.33 9.55
CA ARG A 305 9.92 19.38 8.21
C ARG A 305 8.66 18.52 8.09
N GLY A 306 8.38 17.65 9.08
CA GLY A 306 7.25 16.71 9.05
C GLY A 306 7.49 15.57 8.06
N LEU A 307 6.70 15.49 6.98
CA LEU A 307 6.80 14.43 5.98
C LEU A 307 8.15 14.44 5.24
N GLY A 308 8.61 13.26 4.81
CA GLY A 308 9.76 13.12 3.94
C GLY A 308 9.55 13.78 2.57
N ALA A 309 10.65 14.14 1.89
CA ALA A 309 10.60 14.85 0.61
C ALA A 309 9.77 14.11 -0.47
N SER A 310 9.84 12.77 -0.50
CA SER A 310 9.06 11.96 -1.42
C SER A 310 7.56 12.05 -1.14
N ASP A 311 7.15 11.94 0.13
CA ASP A 311 5.73 12.08 0.50
C ASP A 311 5.21 13.49 0.19
N LEU A 312 6.00 14.54 0.46
CA LEU A 312 5.63 15.92 0.12
C LEU A 312 5.45 16.10 -1.38
N ALA A 313 6.41 15.66 -2.18
CA ALA A 313 6.32 15.80 -3.64
C ALA A 313 5.11 15.04 -4.22
N MET A 314 4.93 13.78 -3.83
CA MET A 314 3.94 12.90 -4.45
C MET A 314 2.52 13.11 -3.92
N ASN A 315 2.37 13.41 -2.63
CA ASN A 315 1.06 13.45 -1.98
C ASN A 315 0.56 14.87 -1.70
N VAL A 316 1.40 15.90 -1.84
CA VAL A 316 1.02 17.31 -1.63
C VAL A 316 1.18 18.09 -2.92
N VAL A 317 2.43 18.28 -3.39
CA VAL A 317 2.73 19.18 -4.51
C VAL A 317 2.06 18.75 -5.82
N LEU A 318 2.19 17.48 -6.19
CA LEU A 318 1.62 16.98 -7.45
C LEU A 318 0.08 16.92 -7.43
N PRO A 319 -0.59 16.46 -6.36
CA PRO A 319 -2.06 16.54 -6.26
C PRO A 319 -2.60 17.97 -6.25
N GLU A 320 -1.85 18.95 -5.72
CA GLU A 320 -2.27 20.36 -5.72
C GLU A 320 -2.38 20.94 -7.14
N LEU A 321 -1.61 20.43 -8.11
CA LEU A 321 -1.74 20.80 -9.52
C LEU A 321 -3.10 20.43 -10.12
N ASP A 322 -3.78 19.42 -9.56
CA ASP A 322 -5.15 19.04 -9.92
C ASP A 322 -6.22 19.85 -9.14
N GLY A 323 -5.84 20.86 -8.34
CA GLY A 323 -6.76 21.58 -7.48
C GLY A 323 -7.27 20.83 -6.26
N ARG A 324 -6.63 19.70 -5.88
CA ARG A 324 -7.01 18.95 -4.67
C ARG A 324 -6.64 19.72 -3.41
N ILE A 325 -7.55 19.72 -2.45
CA ILE A 325 -7.40 20.45 -1.19
C ILE A 325 -6.70 19.55 -0.17
N LEU A 326 -5.52 19.92 0.29
CA LEU A 326 -4.79 19.16 1.29
C LEU A 326 -5.62 18.99 2.58
N ALA A 327 -5.87 17.74 2.97
CA ALA A 327 -6.59 17.37 4.19
C ALA A 327 -5.68 16.86 5.31
N GLY A 328 -4.46 16.48 4.96
CA GLY A 328 -3.45 16.01 5.91
C GLY A 328 -3.21 14.50 5.87
N VAL A 329 -2.32 14.06 6.76
CA VAL A 329 -1.95 12.64 6.87
C VAL A 329 -2.98 11.90 7.70
N ILE A 330 -3.43 10.74 7.22
CA ILE A 330 -4.39 9.88 7.92
C ILE A 330 -3.77 8.54 8.36
N ALA A 331 -2.59 8.21 7.85
CA ALA A 331 -1.90 6.98 8.21
C ALA A 331 -0.40 7.09 8.00
N PHE A 332 0.36 6.36 8.81
CA PHE A 332 1.82 6.24 8.72
C PHE A 332 2.25 4.77 8.69
N LYS A 333 3.50 4.52 8.28
CA LYS A 333 4.14 3.23 8.44
C LYS A 333 4.52 3.00 9.91
N HIS A 334 4.00 1.92 10.48
CA HIS A 334 4.31 1.45 11.83
C HIS A 334 4.86 0.03 11.82
N PRO A 335 5.81 -0.29 12.69
CA PRO A 335 6.17 -1.67 12.92
C PRO A 335 5.00 -2.40 13.60
N LEU A 336 4.60 -3.52 13.02
CA LEU A 336 3.65 -4.43 13.67
C LEU A 336 4.35 -5.17 14.83
N PRO A 337 3.60 -5.66 15.82
CA PRO A 337 4.17 -6.49 16.85
C PRO A 337 4.94 -7.67 16.26
N ALA A 338 6.20 -7.84 16.66
CA ALA A 338 7.02 -8.96 16.22
C ALA A 338 6.37 -10.28 16.65
N HIS A 339 6.21 -11.21 15.70
CA HIS A 339 5.73 -12.55 16.04
C HIS A 339 6.91 -13.54 16.06
N PRO A 340 7.18 -14.19 17.24
CA PRO A 340 8.33 -15.11 17.35
C PRO A 340 8.32 -16.22 16.28
N GLY A 341 7.12 -16.68 15.86
CA GLY A 341 6.95 -17.68 14.84
C GLY A 341 7.44 -17.30 13.44
N LEU A 342 7.50 -15.99 13.11
CA LEU A 342 8.04 -15.47 11.85
C LEU A 342 9.49 -15.01 11.96
N ALA A 343 9.94 -14.68 13.18
CA ALA A 343 11.21 -13.99 13.42
C ALA A 343 11.38 -12.72 12.54
N PHE A 344 10.28 -11.96 12.38
CA PHE A 344 10.18 -10.79 11.51
C PHE A 344 9.23 -9.76 12.08
N THR A 345 9.55 -8.48 11.90
CA THR A 345 8.68 -7.34 12.21
C THR A 345 8.23 -6.69 10.92
N ALA A 346 6.98 -6.88 10.55
CA ALA A 346 6.40 -6.25 9.38
C ALA A 346 6.16 -4.75 9.62
N LEU A 347 6.25 -3.96 8.56
CA LEU A 347 5.78 -2.56 8.53
C LEU A 347 4.45 -2.51 7.82
N ALA A 348 3.43 -1.90 8.42
CA ALA A 348 2.13 -1.72 7.81
C ALA A 348 1.61 -0.29 7.99
N ASN A 349 0.72 0.14 7.11
CA ASN A 349 0.02 1.40 7.26
C ASN A 349 -0.99 1.30 8.40
N GLN A 350 -0.81 2.12 9.43
CA GLN A 350 -1.75 2.25 10.54
C GLN A 350 -2.46 3.60 10.48
N ALA A 351 -3.77 3.57 10.68
CA ALA A 351 -4.58 4.78 10.77
C ALA A 351 -4.20 5.59 12.01
N GLU A 352 -4.19 6.92 11.88
CA GLU A 352 -4.05 7.87 12.99
C GLU A 352 -5.44 8.34 13.40
N PRO A 353 -6.00 7.88 14.52
CA PRO A 353 -7.40 8.11 14.87
C PRO A 353 -7.79 9.58 14.92
N ASP A 354 -6.98 10.43 15.56
CA ASP A 354 -7.20 11.88 15.64
C ASP A 354 -7.23 12.57 14.28
N ARG A 355 -6.43 12.08 13.33
CA ARG A 355 -6.36 12.60 11.96
C ARG A 355 -7.52 12.12 11.10
N ILE A 356 -7.93 10.88 11.28
CA ILE A 356 -9.14 10.32 10.66
C ILE A 356 -10.36 11.12 11.13
N ASP A 357 -10.49 11.38 12.44
CA ASP A 357 -11.59 12.15 13.00
C ASP A 357 -11.60 13.58 12.46
N LEU A 358 -10.45 14.26 12.43
CA LEU A 358 -10.34 15.61 11.88
C LEU A 358 -10.77 15.67 10.41
N LEU A 359 -10.33 14.70 9.58
CA LEU A 359 -10.75 14.61 8.19
C LEU A 359 -12.26 14.37 8.08
N ALA A 360 -12.80 13.42 8.83
CA ALA A 360 -14.22 13.09 8.79
C ALA A 360 -15.11 14.27 9.24
N ASP A 361 -14.68 15.06 10.24
CA ASP A 361 -15.36 16.31 10.65
C ASP A 361 -15.36 17.35 9.54
N ARG A 362 -14.23 17.51 8.86
CA ARG A 362 -14.09 18.44 7.72
C ARG A 362 -14.99 18.02 6.55
N VAL A 363 -15.02 16.72 6.21
CA VAL A 363 -15.91 16.18 5.17
C VAL A 363 -17.37 16.42 5.52
N ALA A 364 -17.77 16.13 6.78
CA ALA A 364 -19.14 16.36 7.24
C ALA A 364 -19.52 17.86 7.19
N ALA A 365 -18.60 18.75 7.54
CA ALA A 365 -18.84 20.19 7.44
C ALA A 365 -19.04 20.65 5.98
N LEU A 366 -18.22 20.16 5.05
CA LEU A 366 -18.34 20.47 3.63
C LEU A 366 -19.64 19.89 3.03
N ALA A 367 -20.01 18.67 3.39
CA ALA A 367 -21.28 18.07 2.95
C ALA A 367 -22.49 18.88 3.44
N ARG A 368 -22.48 19.34 4.71
CA ARG A 368 -23.52 20.25 5.24
C ARG A 368 -23.54 21.58 4.48
N LEU A 369 -22.37 22.16 4.22
CA LEU A 369 -22.28 23.42 3.46
C LEU A 369 -22.81 23.26 2.04
N HIS A 370 -22.52 22.14 1.38
CA HIS A 370 -23.03 21.81 0.06
C HIS A 370 -24.57 21.74 0.05
N ALA A 371 -25.17 21.06 1.04
CA ALA A 371 -26.62 20.95 1.19
C ALA A 371 -27.32 22.25 1.63
N THR A 372 -26.57 23.24 2.19
CA THR A 372 -27.15 24.47 2.71
C THR A 372 -27.44 25.45 1.57
N PRO A 373 -28.68 25.91 1.39
CA PRO A 373 -29.04 26.94 0.41
C PRO A 373 -28.18 28.21 0.57
N ARG A 374 -27.81 28.84 -0.54
CA ARG A 374 -26.94 30.07 -0.49
C ARG A 374 -27.46 31.17 0.44
N SER A 375 -28.79 31.36 0.49
CA SER A 375 -29.46 32.32 1.36
C SER A 375 -29.36 32.02 2.87
N ALA A 376 -29.08 30.77 3.23
CA ALA A 376 -28.95 30.33 4.62
C ALA A 376 -27.48 30.19 5.09
N ARG A 377 -26.52 30.41 4.18
CA ARG A 377 -25.09 30.34 4.52
C ARG A 377 -24.67 31.54 5.35
N GLN A 378 -23.94 31.29 6.44
CA GLN A 378 -23.32 32.32 7.25
C GLN A 378 -21.87 32.47 6.83
N ILE A 379 -21.45 33.73 6.63
CA ILE A 379 -20.09 34.09 6.20
C ILE A 379 -19.45 34.91 7.31
N ALA A 380 -18.26 34.52 7.76
CA ALA A 380 -17.41 35.29 8.63
C ALA A 380 -16.23 35.87 7.82
N ILE A 381 -16.00 37.17 7.95
CA ILE A 381 -14.84 37.83 7.35
C ILE A 381 -13.86 38.14 8.46
N LEU A 382 -12.69 37.52 8.40
CA LEU A 382 -11.58 37.79 9.32
C LEU A 382 -10.62 38.77 8.67
N MET A 383 -10.45 39.91 9.29
CA MET A 383 -9.46 40.90 8.86
C MET A 383 -8.28 40.89 9.85
N PRO A 384 -7.09 40.45 9.42
CA PRO A 384 -5.92 40.49 10.29
C PRO A 384 -5.50 41.93 10.58
N ASP A 385 -5.12 42.19 11.81
CA ASP A 385 -4.45 43.44 12.21
C ASP A 385 -2.99 43.09 12.62
N TYR A 386 -2.05 43.82 12.04
CA TYR A 386 -0.64 43.54 12.29
C TYR A 386 -0.16 44.28 13.53
N PRO A 387 0.34 43.61 14.58
CA PRO A 387 0.88 44.24 15.76
C PRO A 387 1.98 45.27 15.42
N GLY A 388 1.86 46.50 15.96
CA GLY A 388 2.84 47.56 15.76
C GLY A 388 2.73 48.28 14.41
N ALA A 389 1.68 48.02 13.63
CA ALA A 389 1.44 48.75 12.36
C ALA A 389 -0.01 49.28 12.30
N PRO A 390 -0.35 50.29 13.14
CA PRO A 390 -1.70 50.89 13.14
C PRO A 390 -2.11 51.35 11.73
N GLY A 391 -3.33 51.02 11.33
CA GLY A 391 -3.86 51.38 10.01
C GLY A 391 -3.53 50.38 8.89
N ARG A 392 -2.94 49.23 9.19
CA ARG A 392 -2.70 48.12 8.23
C ARG A 392 -3.66 46.95 8.42
N THR A 393 -4.85 47.22 8.89
CA THR A 393 -5.92 46.21 9.00
C THR A 393 -6.32 45.69 7.61
N GLY A 394 -6.30 44.39 7.39
CA GLY A 394 -6.66 43.79 6.11
C GLY A 394 -5.60 43.86 5.01
N TYR A 395 -4.39 44.34 5.30
CA TYR A 395 -3.27 44.27 4.34
C TYR A 395 -2.81 42.81 4.19
N ALA A 396 -2.73 42.35 2.95
CA ALA A 396 -1.97 41.14 2.62
C ALA A 396 -0.49 41.52 2.50
N VAL A 397 0.40 40.64 2.97
CA VAL A 397 1.85 40.76 2.82
C VAL A 397 2.26 40.29 1.44
#